data_4088b32ab8f8dd355bf7e08fe12e7272
#
_entry.id   4088b32ab8f8dd355bf7e08fe12e7272
#
_cell.length_a   1.000
_cell.length_b   1.000
_cell.length_c   1.000
_cell.angle_alpha   90.00
_cell.angle_beta   90.00
_cell.angle_gamma   90.00
#
_symmetry.space_group_name_H-M   'P 1'
#
loop_
_entity.id
_entity.type
_entity.pdbx_description
1 polymer ?
#
loop_
_entity_poly.entity_id
_entity_poly.type
_entity_poly.pdbx_seq_one_letter_code
_entity_poly.pdbx_strand_id
1 'polypeptide(L)'
;IRTSNGSLGYVKEDNLGKINTIRDDMVETSKVEGKVSLAWEYFSDYGSAPERSGAMDGVNVVSPTFFRLEQLGKGNVKENVGTAGINYINWAHNNGLKVWAMISNESMLDTTSEIMNDYKLRNKLINNIVNLVVKYNLDGINIDFENMYMEDKAMFNRFLIELEPRLNEMGKVLTVDVTAPDGSETWSMCFDRNTISKVADYIIFMAYDQYGASSNKEGTTAGCDWVEANITKFLGQEGVNPDKLVLAVPFYTRLWKEANGKVSSETVDLKD
;
A
#
# COMPACT_ATOMS: atom_id res chain seq x y z
N ILE A 1 -10.98 -15.76 16.02
CA ILE A 1 -10.98 -14.87 17.18
C ILE A 1 -9.65 -14.15 17.31
N ARG A 2 -9.68 -12.97 17.86
CA ARG A 2 -8.50 -12.22 18.29
C ARG A 2 -8.47 -12.16 19.82
N THR A 3 -7.33 -12.43 20.40
CA THR A 3 -7.13 -12.30 21.84
C THR A 3 -6.81 -10.84 22.21
N SER A 4 -6.92 -10.48 23.48
CA SER A 4 -6.61 -9.11 23.97
C SER A 4 -5.17 -8.65 23.68
N ASN A 5 -4.24 -9.57 23.49
CA ASN A 5 -2.86 -9.26 23.09
C ASN A 5 -2.65 -9.19 21.56
N GLY A 6 -3.74 -9.24 20.77
CA GLY A 6 -3.71 -9.14 19.32
C GLY A 6 -3.45 -10.43 18.54
N SER A 7 -3.24 -11.57 19.23
CA SER A 7 -3.04 -12.84 18.54
C SER A 7 -4.33 -13.33 17.88
N LEU A 8 -4.26 -13.73 16.61
CA LEU A 8 -5.37 -14.33 15.88
C LEU A 8 -5.30 -15.86 15.94
N GLY A 9 -6.45 -16.50 16.05
CA GLY A 9 -6.55 -17.96 16.07
C GLY A 9 -7.95 -18.46 15.77
N TYR A 10 -8.07 -19.78 15.64
CA TYR A 10 -9.34 -20.46 15.46
C TYR A 10 -9.75 -21.13 16.76
N VAL A 11 -11.03 -21.12 17.06
CA VAL A 11 -11.64 -21.84 18.17
C VAL A 11 -12.88 -22.57 17.63
N LYS A 12 -13.19 -23.73 18.17
CA LYS A 12 -14.43 -24.42 17.81
C LYS A 12 -15.62 -23.58 18.22
N GLU A 13 -16.65 -23.49 17.37
CA GLU A 13 -17.87 -22.73 17.62
C GLU A 13 -18.53 -23.13 18.93
N ASP A 14 -18.57 -24.42 19.23
CA ASP A 14 -19.10 -24.97 20.47
C ASP A 14 -18.43 -24.43 21.75
N ASN A 15 -17.23 -23.88 21.63
CA ASN A 15 -16.49 -23.27 22.74
C ASN A 15 -16.72 -21.76 22.84
N LEU A 16 -17.52 -21.19 21.97
CA LEU A 16 -17.89 -19.77 22.03
C LEU A 16 -19.10 -19.61 22.94
N GLY A 17 -19.04 -18.64 23.83
CA GLY A 17 -20.16 -18.19 24.62
C GLY A 17 -21.10 -17.28 23.82
N LYS A 18 -22.00 -16.62 24.54
CA LYS A 18 -22.89 -15.63 23.92
C LYS A 18 -22.06 -14.51 23.26
N ILE A 19 -22.32 -14.27 21.99
CA ILE A 19 -21.71 -13.15 21.26
C ILE A 19 -22.36 -11.86 21.77
N ASN A 20 -21.54 -10.98 22.32
CA ASN A 20 -21.94 -9.60 22.61
C ASN A 20 -21.29 -8.72 21.54
N THR A 21 -22.11 -8.12 20.68
CA THR A 21 -21.63 -7.12 19.74
C THR A 21 -21.51 -5.80 20.49
N ILE A 22 -20.27 -5.36 20.71
CA ILE A 22 -20.00 -4.01 21.17
C ILE A 22 -19.83 -3.19 19.88
N ARG A 23 -20.83 -2.34 19.61
CA ARG A 23 -20.68 -1.32 18.56
C ARG A 23 -20.06 -0.11 19.22
N ASP A 24 -18.86 0.24 18.74
CA ASP A 24 -18.28 1.52 19.03
C ASP A 24 -18.75 2.49 17.95
N ASP A 25 -20.00 2.94 18.07
CA ASP A 25 -20.62 3.91 17.14
C ASP A 25 -19.94 5.31 17.24
N MET A 26 -18.88 5.43 18.05
CA MET A 26 -18.17 6.65 18.36
C MET A 26 -16.82 6.78 17.64
N VAL A 27 -16.35 5.75 16.94
CA VAL A 27 -15.08 5.84 16.19
C VAL A 27 -15.35 6.51 14.86
N GLU A 28 -14.86 7.74 14.71
CA GLU A 28 -14.93 8.46 13.45
C GLU A 28 -14.09 7.72 12.39
N THR A 29 -14.72 7.36 11.28
CA THR A 29 -14.03 6.68 10.19
C THR A 29 -13.13 7.64 9.42
N SER A 30 -11.91 7.20 9.12
CA SER A 30 -10.96 7.91 8.24
C SER A 30 -11.17 7.60 6.75
N LYS A 31 -12.23 6.87 6.39
CA LYS A 31 -12.63 6.67 4.99
C LYS A 31 -13.09 7.99 4.38
N VAL A 32 -12.84 8.13 3.08
CA VAL A 32 -13.37 9.26 2.32
C VAL A 32 -14.79 8.97 1.85
N GLU A 33 -15.61 10.02 1.75
CA GLU A 33 -16.91 9.92 1.10
C GLU A 33 -16.74 9.88 -0.43
N GLY A 34 -17.46 8.96 -1.08
CA GLY A 34 -17.43 8.83 -2.54
C GLY A 34 -16.18 8.12 -3.06
N LYS A 35 -15.61 8.63 -4.15
CA LYS A 35 -14.46 8.02 -4.83
C LYS A 35 -13.15 8.46 -4.19
N VAL A 36 -12.22 7.53 -4.07
CA VAL A 36 -10.84 7.82 -3.67
C VAL A 36 -10.11 8.50 -4.82
N SER A 37 -9.56 9.67 -4.55
CA SER A 37 -8.60 10.37 -5.40
C SER A 37 -7.33 10.60 -4.61
N LEU A 38 -6.36 9.69 -4.81
CA LEU A 38 -5.14 9.60 -4.01
C LEU A 38 -3.94 10.09 -4.83
N ALA A 39 -3.07 10.86 -4.18
CA ALA A 39 -1.76 11.20 -4.71
C ALA A 39 -0.65 10.61 -3.82
N TRP A 40 0.25 9.83 -4.40
CA TRP A 40 1.51 9.49 -3.75
C TRP A 40 2.45 10.68 -3.77
N GLU A 41 3.09 10.94 -2.62
CA GLU A 41 4.00 12.06 -2.43
C GLU A 41 5.37 11.58 -1.97
N TYR A 42 6.39 11.78 -2.79
CA TYR A 42 7.74 11.34 -2.48
C TYR A 42 8.40 12.20 -1.41
N PHE A 43 8.91 11.55 -0.36
CA PHE A 43 9.73 12.14 0.69
C PHE A 43 11.13 11.54 0.65
N SER A 44 12.12 12.38 0.36
CA SER A 44 13.51 11.93 0.32
C SER A 44 14.06 11.61 1.71
N ASP A 45 15.11 10.79 1.77
CA ASP A 45 15.82 10.44 3.00
C ASP A 45 16.41 11.62 3.76
N TYR A 46 16.52 12.76 3.10
CA TYR A 46 17.10 13.97 3.68
C TYR A 46 16.04 14.93 4.24
N GLY A 47 14.80 14.46 4.38
CA GLY A 47 13.72 15.22 5.02
C GLY A 47 13.19 16.40 4.23
N SER A 48 13.40 16.41 2.90
CA SER A 48 12.75 17.37 2.04
C SER A 48 11.35 16.88 1.68
N ALA A 49 10.36 17.48 2.32
CA ALA A 49 8.97 17.32 1.93
C ALA A 49 8.67 18.26 0.75
N PRO A 50 7.69 17.91 -0.11
CA PRO A 50 7.12 18.88 -1.02
C PRO A 50 6.57 20.07 -0.23
N GLU A 51 6.95 21.29 -0.57
CA GLU A 51 6.33 22.47 0.02
C GLU A 51 4.89 22.59 -0.50
N ARG A 52 3.93 22.63 0.42
CA ARG A 52 2.51 22.77 0.14
C ARG A 52 1.95 23.99 0.85
N SER A 53 1.25 24.85 0.13
CA SER A 53 0.72 26.11 0.66
C SER A 53 -0.77 26.33 0.41
N GLY A 54 -1.46 25.43 -0.28
CA GLY A 54 -2.87 25.54 -0.62
C GLY A 54 -3.56 24.20 -0.75
N ALA A 55 -4.84 24.19 -1.10
CA ALA A 55 -5.58 22.98 -1.39
C ALA A 55 -5.00 22.26 -2.62
N MET A 56 -5.17 20.95 -2.65
CA MET A 56 -4.86 20.10 -3.81
C MET A 56 -6.18 19.72 -4.48
N ASP A 57 -6.61 20.53 -5.44
CA ASP A 57 -7.89 20.35 -6.10
C ASP A 57 -8.03 18.97 -6.75
N GLY A 58 -9.16 18.32 -6.51
CA GLY A 58 -9.45 17.00 -7.04
C GLY A 58 -8.81 15.84 -6.28
N VAL A 59 -8.02 16.08 -5.25
CA VAL A 59 -7.41 15.07 -4.37
C VAL A 59 -8.13 15.07 -3.02
N ASN A 60 -8.40 13.91 -2.46
CA ASN A 60 -8.96 13.76 -1.11
C ASN A 60 -8.08 12.93 -0.16
N VAL A 61 -7.06 12.26 -0.72
CA VAL A 61 -6.09 11.48 0.04
C VAL A 61 -4.69 11.78 -0.45
N VAL A 62 -3.76 11.95 0.47
CA VAL A 62 -2.33 11.97 0.18
C VAL A 62 -1.63 10.77 0.84
N SER A 63 -0.71 10.16 0.10
CA SER A 63 0.05 9.00 0.57
C SER A 63 1.55 9.30 0.50
N PRO A 64 2.11 9.99 1.52
CA PRO A 64 3.53 10.29 1.56
C PRO A 64 4.36 9.04 1.86
N THR A 65 5.54 8.92 1.22
CA THR A 65 6.48 7.80 1.38
C THR A 65 7.25 7.90 2.70
N PHE A 66 6.53 7.83 3.81
CA PHE A 66 7.08 8.09 5.14
C PHE A 66 7.84 6.94 5.74
N PHE A 67 7.51 5.71 5.37
CA PHE A 67 7.98 4.53 6.08
C PHE A 67 8.55 3.49 5.14
N ARG A 68 9.55 2.76 5.63
CA ARG A 68 10.11 1.59 4.95
C ARG A 68 10.63 0.56 5.93
N LEU A 69 10.70 -0.69 5.51
CA LEU A 69 11.33 -1.73 6.30
C LEU A 69 12.83 -1.45 6.45
N GLU A 70 13.39 -1.77 7.60
CA GLU A 70 14.84 -1.78 7.80
C GLU A 70 15.43 -3.14 7.40
N GLN A 71 16.42 -3.14 6.52
CA GLN A 71 17.01 -4.35 5.95
C GLN A 71 17.51 -5.36 7.01
N LEU A 72 18.09 -4.89 8.08
CA LEU A 72 18.58 -5.74 9.19
C LEU A 72 17.75 -5.58 10.46
N GLY A 73 16.67 -4.86 10.39
CA GLY A 73 15.89 -4.41 11.55
C GLY A 73 14.87 -5.42 12.07
N LYS A 74 14.73 -6.59 11.46
CA LYS A 74 13.84 -7.67 11.92
C LYS A 74 12.47 -7.17 12.36
N GLY A 75 11.73 -6.57 11.40
CA GLY A 75 10.40 -5.97 11.62
C GLY A 75 10.43 -4.54 12.18
N ASN A 76 11.59 -3.88 12.26
CA ASN A 76 11.66 -2.44 12.49
C ASN A 76 11.26 -1.69 11.22
N VAL A 77 10.78 -0.45 11.46
CA VAL A 77 10.38 0.48 10.41
C VAL A 77 11.25 1.72 10.50
N LYS A 78 11.88 2.11 9.41
CA LYS A 78 12.56 3.40 9.28
C LYS A 78 11.52 4.48 9.00
N GLU A 79 11.62 5.57 9.74
CA GLU A 79 10.73 6.72 9.64
C GLU A 79 11.43 7.86 8.90
N ASN A 80 10.76 8.43 7.90
CA ASN A 80 11.24 9.56 7.12
C ASN A 80 10.32 10.79 7.27
N VAL A 81 9.75 10.99 8.44
CA VAL A 81 8.76 12.03 8.72
C VAL A 81 9.43 13.37 9.09
N GLY A 82 10.22 13.37 10.16
CA GLY A 82 10.86 14.59 10.66
C GLY A 82 9.88 15.75 10.87
N THR A 83 10.42 16.95 11.02
CA THR A 83 9.60 18.16 11.15
C THR A 83 8.84 18.49 9.87
N ALA A 84 9.46 18.24 8.70
CA ALA A 84 8.84 18.51 7.41
C ALA A 84 7.61 17.63 7.18
N GLY A 85 7.69 16.33 7.53
CA GLY A 85 6.54 15.42 7.43
C GLY A 85 5.42 15.79 8.40
N ILE A 86 5.74 16.21 9.63
CA ILE A 86 4.73 16.70 10.58
C ILE A 86 4.01 17.94 10.01
N ASN A 87 4.76 18.88 9.45
CA ASN A 87 4.17 20.06 8.81
C ASN A 87 3.28 19.68 7.62
N TYR A 88 3.71 18.69 6.83
CA TYR A 88 2.94 18.18 5.72
C TYR A 88 1.61 17.53 6.17
N ILE A 89 1.63 16.71 7.21
CA ILE A 89 0.42 16.11 7.79
C ILE A 89 -0.56 17.20 8.25
N ASN A 90 -0.05 18.20 8.98
CA ASN A 90 -0.86 19.33 9.42
C ASN A 90 -1.45 20.13 8.27
N TRP A 91 -0.66 20.37 7.20
CA TRP A 91 -1.16 20.99 5.98
C TRP A 91 -2.28 20.16 5.35
N ALA A 92 -2.10 18.86 5.21
CA ALA A 92 -3.10 17.97 4.62
C ALA A 92 -4.42 18.03 5.39
N HIS A 93 -4.38 17.85 6.71
CA HIS A 93 -5.56 17.90 7.56
C HIS A 93 -6.24 19.28 7.53
N ASN A 94 -5.47 20.38 7.55
CA ASN A 94 -6.01 21.74 7.47
C ASN A 94 -6.69 22.04 6.11
N ASN A 95 -6.39 21.27 5.07
CA ASN A 95 -7.03 21.35 3.76
C ASN A 95 -8.07 20.24 3.52
N GLY A 96 -8.47 19.51 4.57
CA GLY A 96 -9.49 18.47 4.49
C GLY A 96 -9.05 17.17 3.82
N LEU A 97 -7.74 16.99 3.59
CA LEU A 97 -7.19 15.77 3.00
C LEU A 97 -6.96 14.71 4.08
N LYS A 98 -7.18 13.44 3.72
CA LYS A 98 -6.78 12.30 4.53
C LYS A 98 -5.32 11.93 4.24
N VAL A 99 -4.60 11.45 5.27
CA VAL A 99 -3.21 11.01 5.15
C VAL A 99 -3.15 9.51 5.36
N TRP A 100 -3.00 8.73 4.26
CA TRP A 100 -2.75 7.30 4.29
C TRP A 100 -1.28 7.06 3.94
N ALA A 101 -0.39 7.19 4.95
CA ALA A 101 1.03 7.16 4.72
C ALA A 101 1.51 5.81 4.18
N MET A 102 2.43 5.84 3.21
CA MET A 102 2.99 4.65 2.59
C MET A 102 4.07 4.02 3.48
N ILE A 103 4.07 2.69 3.50
CA ILE A 103 5.17 1.87 3.97
C ILE A 103 5.61 0.91 2.86
N SER A 104 6.89 0.98 2.48
CA SER A 104 7.52 0.13 1.46
C SER A 104 8.37 -0.96 2.10
N ASN A 105 8.48 -2.11 1.43
CA ASN A 105 9.48 -3.13 1.76
C ASN A 105 10.81 -2.94 1.02
N GLU A 106 10.96 -1.85 0.24
CA GLU A 106 12.17 -1.55 -0.58
C GLU A 106 12.55 -2.74 -1.48
N SER A 107 11.57 -3.48 -1.96
CA SER A 107 11.75 -4.69 -2.79
C SER A 107 12.70 -5.74 -2.18
N MET A 108 12.86 -5.76 -0.85
CA MET A 108 13.77 -6.65 -0.12
C MET A 108 13.15 -8.04 0.08
N LEU A 109 13.31 -8.93 -0.89
CA LEU A 109 12.77 -10.29 -0.91
C LEU A 109 13.01 -11.06 0.40
N ASP A 110 14.28 -11.27 0.76
CA ASP A 110 14.65 -12.11 1.92
C ASP A 110 14.19 -11.50 3.25
N THR A 111 14.34 -10.18 3.41
CA THR A 111 13.90 -9.47 4.61
C THR A 111 12.38 -9.56 4.77
N THR A 112 11.63 -9.38 3.67
CA THR A 112 10.19 -9.49 3.67
C THR A 112 9.76 -10.91 4.00
N SER A 113 10.38 -11.92 3.38
CA SER A 113 10.12 -13.33 3.65
C SER A 113 10.37 -13.70 5.12
N GLU A 114 11.52 -13.30 5.69
CA GLU A 114 11.82 -13.54 7.10
C GLU A 114 10.72 -12.97 8.01
N ILE A 115 10.32 -11.73 7.77
CA ILE A 115 9.30 -11.05 8.58
C ILE A 115 7.93 -11.73 8.44
N MET A 116 7.53 -12.07 7.21
CA MET A 116 6.21 -12.67 6.97
C MET A 116 6.09 -14.05 7.57
N ASN A 117 7.14 -14.87 7.54
CA ASN A 117 7.12 -16.25 8.01
C ASN A 117 7.38 -16.40 9.52
N ASP A 118 7.98 -15.41 10.19
CA ASP A 118 8.15 -15.42 11.65
C ASP A 118 7.02 -14.65 12.34
N TYR A 119 6.23 -15.35 13.17
CA TYR A 119 5.12 -14.72 13.89
C TYR A 119 5.56 -13.53 14.76
N LYS A 120 6.73 -13.63 15.45
CA LYS A 120 7.19 -12.57 16.35
C LYS A 120 7.61 -11.34 15.57
N LEU A 121 8.29 -11.52 14.43
CA LEU A 121 8.72 -10.43 13.56
C LEU A 121 7.52 -9.78 12.88
N ARG A 122 6.58 -10.57 12.37
CA ARG A 122 5.34 -10.08 11.77
C ARG A 122 4.49 -9.30 12.77
N ASN A 123 4.30 -9.83 13.98
CA ASN A 123 3.57 -9.12 15.02
C ASN A 123 4.29 -7.85 15.50
N LYS A 124 5.63 -7.84 15.51
CA LYS A 124 6.42 -6.65 15.79
C LYS A 124 6.21 -5.58 14.72
N LEU A 125 6.24 -5.95 13.44
CA LEU A 125 5.98 -5.03 12.34
C LEU A 125 4.58 -4.42 12.45
N ILE A 126 3.55 -5.25 12.71
CA ILE A 126 2.18 -4.80 12.91
C ILE A 126 2.09 -3.79 14.08
N ASN A 127 2.71 -4.09 15.21
CA ASN A 127 2.77 -3.17 16.35
C ASN A 127 3.42 -1.83 15.98
N ASN A 128 4.51 -1.87 15.23
CA ASN A 128 5.20 -0.68 14.79
C ASN A 128 4.29 0.16 13.86
N ILE A 129 3.64 -0.45 12.87
CA ILE A 129 2.70 0.24 11.98
C ILE A 129 1.58 0.92 12.78
N VAL A 130 0.92 0.19 13.68
CA VAL A 130 -0.15 0.73 14.53
C VAL A 130 0.34 1.90 15.37
N ASN A 131 1.52 1.78 15.98
CA ASN A 131 2.12 2.87 16.77
C ASN A 131 2.44 4.10 15.93
N LEU A 132 2.90 3.93 14.67
CA LEU A 132 3.18 5.03 13.75
C LEU A 132 1.89 5.76 13.34
N VAL A 133 0.82 5.02 13.06
CA VAL A 133 -0.50 5.60 12.76
C VAL A 133 -0.98 6.48 13.91
N VAL A 134 -0.84 6.03 15.16
CA VAL A 134 -1.21 6.80 16.34
C VAL A 134 -0.24 7.97 16.56
N LYS A 135 1.07 7.72 16.49
CA LYS A 135 2.12 8.71 16.74
C LYS A 135 1.99 9.94 15.85
N TYR A 136 1.67 9.74 14.59
CA TYR A 136 1.58 10.80 13.59
C TYR A 136 0.14 11.23 13.27
N ASN A 137 -0.85 10.73 14.03
CA ASN A 137 -2.27 11.01 13.78
C ASN A 137 -2.68 10.78 12.32
N LEU A 138 -2.24 9.64 11.74
CA LEU A 138 -2.55 9.29 10.36
C LEU A 138 -4.00 8.81 10.24
N ASP A 139 -4.58 8.97 9.05
CA ASP A 139 -5.92 8.47 8.71
C ASP A 139 -5.90 7.02 8.22
N GLY A 140 -4.76 6.53 7.82
CA GLY A 140 -4.58 5.16 7.34
C GLY A 140 -3.13 4.83 7.02
N ILE A 141 -2.95 3.63 6.51
CA ILE A 141 -1.66 3.13 6.02
C ILE A 141 -1.83 2.54 4.62
N ASN A 142 -0.88 2.83 3.74
CA ASN A 142 -0.76 2.28 2.41
C ASN A 142 0.40 1.30 2.38
N ILE A 143 0.12 0.01 2.16
CA ILE A 143 1.12 -1.05 2.09
C ILE A 143 1.60 -1.18 0.65
N ASP A 144 2.84 -0.79 0.41
CA ASP A 144 3.53 -0.89 -0.88
C ASP A 144 4.66 -1.93 -0.78
N PHE A 145 4.26 -3.21 -0.66
CA PHE A 145 5.20 -4.33 -0.59
C PHE A 145 5.27 -5.01 -1.94
N GLU A 146 6.40 -4.80 -2.61
CA GLU A 146 6.67 -5.30 -3.95
C GLU A 146 7.80 -6.31 -3.96
N ASN A 147 7.94 -7.06 -5.06
CA ASN A 147 9.01 -8.04 -5.25
C ASN A 147 9.13 -8.98 -4.04
N MET A 148 8.08 -9.77 -3.81
CA MET A 148 8.02 -10.78 -2.75
C MET A 148 8.09 -12.19 -3.34
N TYR A 149 8.55 -13.16 -2.57
CA TYR A 149 8.48 -14.55 -3.01
C TYR A 149 7.02 -15.02 -3.18
N MET A 150 6.75 -15.76 -4.25
CA MET A 150 5.42 -16.33 -4.51
C MET A 150 4.95 -17.24 -3.38
N GLU A 151 5.88 -17.94 -2.75
CA GLU A 151 5.64 -18.84 -1.63
C GLU A 151 5.11 -18.11 -0.40
N ASP A 152 5.45 -16.83 -0.25
CA ASP A 152 5.04 -16.01 0.89
C ASP A 152 3.64 -15.40 0.74
N LYS A 153 2.96 -15.62 -0.38
CA LYS A 153 1.61 -15.13 -0.66
C LYS A 153 0.65 -15.34 0.52
N ALA A 154 0.62 -16.55 1.06
CA ALA A 154 -0.26 -16.91 2.18
C ALA A 154 0.12 -16.15 3.47
N MET A 155 1.41 -15.91 3.70
CA MET A 155 1.89 -15.21 4.88
C MET A 155 1.72 -13.69 4.73
N PHE A 156 1.81 -13.15 3.53
CA PHE A 156 1.43 -11.77 3.25
C PHE A 156 -0.07 -11.54 3.49
N ASN A 157 -0.93 -12.43 3.00
CA ASN A 157 -2.36 -12.39 3.36
C ASN A 157 -2.56 -12.43 4.87
N ARG A 158 -1.81 -13.29 5.57
CA ARG A 158 -1.88 -13.40 7.03
C ARG A 158 -1.49 -12.11 7.73
N PHE A 159 -0.44 -11.44 7.26
CA PHE A 159 -0.04 -10.12 7.75
C PHE A 159 -1.17 -9.10 7.64
N LEU A 160 -1.84 -9.02 6.48
CA LEU A 160 -2.95 -8.09 6.27
C LEU A 160 -4.16 -8.43 7.15
N ILE A 161 -4.52 -9.72 7.28
CA ILE A 161 -5.61 -10.21 8.15
C ILE A 161 -5.33 -9.88 9.62
N GLU A 162 -4.06 -9.86 10.05
CA GLU A 162 -3.66 -9.52 11.41
C GLU A 162 -3.56 -8.01 11.64
N LEU A 163 -3.26 -7.21 10.61
CA LEU A 163 -3.14 -5.75 10.68
C LEU A 163 -4.49 -5.05 10.62
N GLU A 164 -5.36 -5.44 9.67
CA GLU A 164 -6.61 -4.73 9.36
C GLU A 164 -7.50 -4.52 10.60
N PRO A 165 -7.83 -5.54 11.42
CA PRO A 165 -8.71 -5.34 12.55
C PRO A 165 -8.19 -4.32 13.56
N ARG A 166 -6.87 -4.19 13.66
CA ARG A 166 -6.23 -3.24 14.59
C ARG A 166 -6.31 -1.80 14.09
N LEU A 167 -6.30 -1.59 12.78
CA LEU A 167 -6.55 -0.30 12.17
C LEU A 167 -8.03 0.05 12.21
N ASN A 168 -8.88 -0.91 11.85
CA ASN A 168 -10.33 -0.73 11.81
C ASN A 168 -10.93 -0.39 13.18
N GLU A 169 -10.42 -0.98 14.27
CA GLU A 169 -10.82 -0.62 15.65
C GLU A 169 -10.55 0.86 16.00
N MET A 170 -9.63 1.50 15.30
CA MET A 170 -9.30 2.92 15.43
C MET A 170 -9.97 3.79 14.34
N GLY A 171 -10.82 3.20 13.49
CA GLY A 171 -11.42 3.88 12.34
C GLY A 171 -10.42 4.21 11.23
N LYS A 172 -9.23 3.57 11.21
CA LYS A 172 -8.16 3.86 10.26
C LYS A 172 -8.21 2.95 9.05
N VAL A 173 -7.79 3.47 7.90
CA VAL A 173 -7.87 2.82 6.59
C VAL A 173 -6.64 1.98 6.31
N LEU A 174 -6.84 0.79 5.73
CA LEU A 174 -5.81 -0.06 5.15
C LEU A 174 -5.94 -0.09 3.64
N THR A 175 -4.89 0.31 2.92
CA THR A 175 -4.79 0.14 1.47
C THR A 175 -3.57 -0.70 1.10
N VAL A 176 -3.64 -1.41 -0.02
CA VAL A 176 -2.56 -2.28 -0.50
C VAL A 176 -2.33 -2.04 -1.98
N ASP A 177 -1.10 -1.72 -2.33
CA ASP A 177 -0.66 -1.55 -3.70
C ASP A 177 -0.34 -2.91 -4.32
N VAL A 178 -0.75 -3.12 -5.56
CA VAL A 178 -0.52 -4.37 -6.29
C VAL A 178 -0.18 -4.10 -7.75
N THR A 179 0.67 -4.93 -8.31
CA THR A 179 1.05 -4.89 -9.71
C THR A 179 0.03 -5.59 -10.62
N ALA A 180 0.22 -5.47 -11.93
CA ALA A 180 -0.58 -6.17 -12.93
C ALA A 180 -0.49 -7.71 -12.75
N PRO A 181 -1.59 -8.46 -13.02
CA PRO A 181 -1.58 -9.92 -13.01
C PRO A 181 -0.96 -10.47 -14.30
N ASP A 182 0.36 -10.31 -14.43
CA ASP A 182 1.16 -10.68 -15.61
C ASP A 182 1.82 -12.05 -15.52
N GLY A 183 1.74 -12.71 -14.34
CA GLY A 183 2.29 -14.04 -14.10
C GLY A 183 3.75 -14.07 -13.69
N SER A 184 4.41 -12.92 -13.51
CA SER A 184 5.76 -12.89 -12.93
C SER A 184 5.75 -13.38 -11.48
N GLU A 185 6.77 -14.19 -11.10
CA GLU A 185 6.78 -14.88 -9.83
C GLU A 185 6.79 -13.92 -8.63
N THR A 186 7.75 -12.98 -8.60
CA THR A 186 7.97 -12.11 -7.44
C THR A 186 7.23 -10.78 -7.52
N TRP A 187 6.78 -10.38 -8.71
CA TRP A 187 6.08 -9.10 -8.91
C TRP A 187 4.56 -9.24 -9.06
N SER A 188 4.06 -10.44 -9.36
CA SER A 188 2.64 -10.64 -9.62
C SER A 188 2.04 -11.81 -8.84
N MET A 189 2.67 -13.00 -8.94
CA MET A 189 2.15 -14.21 -8.33
C MET A 189 2.27 -14.24 -6.81
N CYS A 190 3.04 -13.33 -6.22
CA CYS A 190 3.11 -13.10 -4.78
C CYS A 190 1.83 -12.50 -4.18
N PHE A 191 0.92 -11.95 -5.00
CA PHE A 191 -0.34 -11.37 -4.53
C PHE A 191 -1.52 -12.34 -4.71
N ASP A 192 -2.34 -12.47 -3.67
CA ASP A 192 -3.69 -13.00 -3.73
C ASP A 192 -4.67 -11.83 -3.71
N ARG A 193 -4.93 -11.26 -4.87
CA ARG A 193 -5.73 -10.03 -5.04
C ARG A 193 -7.15 -10.19 -4.54
N ASN A 194 -7.71 -11.41 -4.63
CA ASN A 194 -9.03 -11.71 -4.08
C ASN A 194 -9.07 -11.56 -2.56
N THR A 195 -8.13 -12.20 -1.86
CA THR A 195 -8.06 -12.10 -0.40
C THR A 195 -7.69 -10.68 0.04
N ILE A 196 -6.76 -10.01 -0.64
CA ILE A 196 -6.41 -8.62 -0.37
C ILE A 196 -7.64 -7.72 -0.45
N SER A 197 -8.44 -7.83 -1.52
CA SER A 197 -9.65 -7.01 -1.69
C SER A 197 -10.74 -7.27 -0.66
N LYS A 198 -10.77 -8.47 -0.06
CA LYS A 198 -11.70 -8.80 1.03
C LYS A 198 -11.26 -8.22 2.37
N VAL A 199 -9.96 -8.15 2.60
CA VAL A 199 -9.34 -7.71 3.86
C VAL A 199 -9.14 -6.21 3.90
N ALA A 200 -8.43 -5.64 2.90
CA ALA A 200 -8.15 -4.21 2.85
C ALA A 200 -9.41 -3.38 2.55
N ASP A 201 -9.40 -2.11 2.92
CA ASP A 201 -10.44 -1.14 2.54
C ASP A 201 -10.39 -0.86 1.05
N TYR A 202 -9.18 -0.69 0.50
CA TYR A 202 -8.95 -0.51 -0.93
C TYR A 202 -7.73 -1.30 -1.38
N ILE A 203 -7.79 -1.79 -2.61
CA ILE A 203 -6.69 -2.39 -3.37
C ILE A 203 -6.36 -1.44 -4.51
N ILE A 204 -5.09 -1.02 -4.60
CA ILE A 204 -4.65 -0.03 -5.57
C ILE A 204 -3.86 -0.75 -6.67
N PHE A 205 -4.41 -0.79 -7.87
CA PHE A 205 -3.71 -1.33 -9.02
C PHE A 205 -2.76 -0.29 -9.61
N MET A 206 -1.47 -0.56 -9.53
CA MET A 206 -0.42 0.24 -10.16
C MET A 206 -0.43 0.01 -11.68
N ALA A 207 -1.29 0.77 -12.39
CA ALA A 207 -1.50 0.62 -13.83
C ALA A 207 -0.44 1.40 -14.62
N TYR A 208 0.83 1.14 -14.34
CA TYR A 208 1.97 1.77 -15.01
C TYR A 208 3.17 0.81 -15.09
N ASP A 209 4.26 1.27 -15.66
CA ASP A 209 5.46 0.49 -15.98
C ASP A 209 5.19 -0.75 -16.86
N GLN A 210 4.19 -0.66 -17.76
CA GLN A 210 3.98 -1.66 -18.79
C GLN A 210 5.29 -1.96 -19.56
N TYR A 211 6.04 -0.90 -19.85
CA TYR A 211 7.44 -0.95 -20.29
C TYR A 211 8.25 -0.10 -19.30
N GLY A 212 8.82 -0.77 -18.29
CA GLY A 212 9.58 -0.13 -17.23
C GLY A 212 11.05 0.10 -17.59
N ALA A 213 11.82 0.60 -16.64
CA ALA A 213 13.25 0.97 -16.84
C ALA A 213 14.13 -0.19 -17.31
N SER A 214 13.80 -1.42 -16.97
CA SER A 214 14.52 -2.64 -17.34
C SER A 214 14.06 -3.26 -18.67
N SER A 215 13.09 -2.65 -19.34
CA SER A 215 12.59 -3.18 -20.63
C SER A 215 13.69 -3.17 -21.69
N ASN A 216 13.77 -4.26 -22.45
CA ASN A 216 14.71 -4.43 -23.56
C ASN A 216 14.16 -3.89 -24.89
N LYS A 217 12.97 -3.29 -24.87
CA LYS A 217 12.33 -2.64 -26.01
C LYS A 217 11.56 -1.42 -25.53
N GLU A 218 11.42 -0.46 -26.41
CA GLU A 218 10.62 0.74 -26.19
C GLU A 218 9.13 0.42 -26.10
N GLY A 219 8.37 1.27 -25.38
CA GLY A 219 6.94 1.13 -25.24
C GLY A 219 6.31 2.21 -24.36
N THR A 220 4.99 2.18 -24.28
CA THR A 220 4.23 3.11 -23.45
C THR A 220 4.32 2.72 -21.97
N THR A 221 4.31 3.74 -21.10
CA THR A 221 4.30 3.53 -19.63
C THR A 221 2.98 2.89 -19.18
N ALA A 222 1.85 3.27 -19.80
CA ALA A 222 0.52 2.76 -19.49
C ALA A 222 -0.38 2.83 -20.73
N GLY A 223 -0.38 1.78 -21.56
CA GLY A 223 -1.26 1.69 -22.73
C GLY A 223 -2.71 1.44 -22.32
N CYS A 224 -3.66 2.16 -22.93
CA CYS A 224 -5.08 2.01 -22.58
C CYS A 224 -5.57 0.57 -22.70
N ASP A 225 -5.21 -0.13 -23.79
CA ASP A 225 -5.60 -1.53 -24.01
C ASP A 225 -5.03 -2.47 -22.95
N TRP A 226 -3.78 -2.22 -22.52
CA TRP A 226 -3.13 -2.99 -21.47
C TRP A 226 -3.79 -2.73 -20.11
N VAL A 227 -4.13 -1.48 -19.79
CA VAL A 227 -4.82 -1.12 -18.54
C VAL A 227 -6.20 -1.78 -18.52
N GLU A 228 -6.99 -1.67 -19.59
CA GLU A 228 -8.33 -2.27 -19.70
C GLU A 228 -8.26 -3.81 -19.56
N ALA A 229 -7.32 -4.45 -20.24
CA ALA A 229 -7.13 -5.90 -20.15
C ALA A 229 -6.80 -6.34 -18.72
N ASN A 230 -5.96 -5.60 -17.98
CA ASN A 230 -5.64 -5.92 -16.61
C ASN A 230 -6.80 -5.65 -15.63
N ILE A 231 -7.53 -4.55 -15.78
CA ILE A 231 -8.76 -4.31 -15.00
C ILE A 231 -9.74 -5.48 -15.20
N THR A 232 -9.91 -5.94 -16.45
CA THR A 232 -10.78 -7.09 -16.75
C THR A 232 -10.32 -8.35 -16.02
N LYS A 233 -9.01 -8.60 -15.91
CA LYS A 233 -8.47 -9.72 -15.12
C LYS A 233 -8.72 -9.52 -13.62
N PHE A 234 -8.49 -8.32 -13.08
CA PHE A 234 -8.77 -8.03 -11.67
C PHE A 234 -10.21 -8.34 -11.29
N LEU A 235 -11.17 -7.87 -12.07
CA LEU A 235 -12.58 -8.03 -11.79
C LEU A 235 -13.09 -9.45 -12.06
N GLY A 236 -12.62 -10.08 -13.14
CA GLY A 236 -13.09 -11.40 -13.57
C GLY A 236 -12.28 -12.55 -12.96
N GLN A 237 -11.00 -12.67 -13.31
CA GLN A 237 -10.18 -13.83 -12.93
C GLN A 237 -9.74 -13.78 -11.46
N GLU A 238 -9.32 -12.61 -11.01
CA GLU A 238 -8.88 -12.40 -9.61
C GLU A 238 -10.08 -12.20 -8.65
N GLY A 239 -11.26 -11.84 -9.17
CA GLY A 239 -12.47 -11.67 -8.37
C GLY A 239 -12.39 -10.51 -7.36
N VAL A 240 -11.69 -9.45 -7.72
CA VAL A 240 -11.57 -8.23 -6.90
C VAL A 240 -12.91 -7.49 -6.89
N ASN A 241 -13.32 -7.02 -5.72
CA ASN A 241 -14.52 -6.20 -5.58
C ASN A 241 -14.29 -4.83 -6.28
N PRO A 242 -15.08 -4.46 -7.30
CA PRO A 242 -14.93 -3.20 -8.02
C PRO A 242 -15.04 -1.96 -7.12
N ASP A 243 -15.85 -2.01 -6.05
CA ASP A 243 -16.01 -0.88 -5.12
C ASP A 243 -14.75 -0.60 -4.28
N LYS A 244 -13.82 -1.54 -4.26
CA LYS A 244 -12.55 -1.42 -3.54
C LYS A 244 -11.34 -1.22 -4.46
N LEU A 245 -11.54 -1.32 -5.78
CA LEU A 245 -10.44 -1.18 -6.74
C LEU A 245 -10.18 0.29 -7.05
N VAL A 246 -8.97 0.74 -6.77
CA VAL A 246 -8.46 2.06 -7.15
C VAL A 246 -7.46 1.88 -8.29
N LEU A 247 -7.66 2.62 -9.37
CA LEU A 247 -6.76 2.63 -10.52
C LEU A 247 -5.72 3.73 -10.36
N ALA A 248 -4.46 3.34 -10.24
CA ALA A 248 -3.35 4.30 -10.21
C ALA A 248 -2.76 4.52 -11.60
N VAL A 249 -2.61 5.78 -11.97
CA VAL A 249 -2.07 6.20 -13.28
C VAL A 249 -0.76 6.98 -13.09
N PRO A 250 0.19 6.90 -14.04
CA PRO A 250 1.47 7.59 -13.90
C PRO A 250 1.35 9.08 -14.18
N PHE A 251 2.09 9.89 -13.43
CA PHE A 251 2.37 11.30 -13.73
C PHE A 251 3.76 11.48 -14.35
N TYR A 252 4.27 10.47 -15.04
CA TYR A 252 5.54 10.47 -15.74
C TYR A 252 5.42 9.67 -17.04
N THR A 253 6.37 9.87 -17.92
CA THR A 253 6.59 9.04 -19.10
C THR A 253 8.06 8.61 -19.20
N ARG A 254 8.41 7.87 -20.25
CA ARG A 254 9.78 7.48 -20.53
C ARG A 254 10.24 7.99 -21.86
N LEU A 255 11.39 8.67 -21.86
CA LEU A 255 12.13 8.97 -23.07
C LEU A 255 13.04 7.78 -23.40
N TRP A 256 12.76 7.14 -24.53
CA TRP A 256 13.49 5.97 -24.99
C TRP A 256 14.64 6.36 -25.92
N LYS A 257 15.76 5.68 -25.77
CA LYS A 257 16.94 5.80 -26.63
C LYS A 257 17.36 4.44 -27.10
N GLU A 258 17.43 4.27 -28.43
CA GLU A 258 18.03 3.09 -29.06
C GLU A 258 19.39 3.46 -29.63
N ALA A 259 20.42 2.68 -29.28
CA ALA A 259 21.77 2.84 -29.81
C ALA A 259 22.48 1.48 -29.87
N ASN A 260 23.05 1.15 -31.04
CA ASN A 260 23.79 -0.10 -31.25
C ASN A 260 22.99 -1.37 -30.85
N GLY A 261 21.69 -1.39 -31.14
CA GLY A 261 20.78 -2.51 -30.81
C GLY A 261 20.49 -2.66 -29.30
N LYS A 262 20.80 -1.63 -28.51
CA LYS A 262 20.43 -1.57 -27.08
C LYS A 262 19.44 -0.47 -26.86
N VAL A 263 18.39 -0.79 -26.08
CA VAL A 263 17.38 0.14 -25.65
C VAL A 263 17.67 0.58 -24.21
N SER A 264 17.51 1.85 -23.94
CA SER A 264 17.59 2.46 -22.60
C SER A 264 16.51 3.53 -22.46
N SER A 265 16.13 3.85 -21.26
CA SER A 265 15.17 4.93 -21.02
C SER A 265 15.52 5.78 -19.81
N GLU A 266 15.02 7.00 -19.80
CA GLU A 266 15.00 7.88 -18.64
C GLU A 266 13.56 8.30 -18.35
N THR A 267 13.27 8.52 -17.07
CA THR A 267 11.97 9.03 -16.64
C THR A 267 11.88 10.51 -16.93
N VAL A 268 10.74 10.96 -17.46
CA VAL A 268 10.43 12.36 -17.74
C VAL A 268 9.15 12.71 -16.99
N ASP A 269 9.21 13.68 -16.10
CA ASP A 269 8.06 14.18 -15.36
C ASP A 269 7.15 15.04 -16.25
N LEU A 270 5.85 15.10 -15.92
CA LEU A 270 4.89 15.90 -16.71
C LEU A 270 5.17 17.40 -16.76
N LYS A 271 6.02 17.92 -15.87
CA LYS A 271 6.43 19.33 -15.84
C LYS A 271 7.61 19.64 -16.76
N ASP A 272 8.30 18.63 -17.27
CA ASP A 272 9.46 18.73 -18.15
C ASP A 272 9.04 18.63 -19.62
#